data_f18acc3cbc1f328054a642bbc9d64f2e
#
_entry.id   f18acc3cbc1f328054a642bbc9d64f2e
#
_cell.length_a   1.000
_cell.length_b   1.000
_cell.length_c   1.000
_cell.angle_alpha   90.00
_cell.angle_beta   90.00
_cell.angle_gamma   90.00
#
_symmetry.space_group_name_H-M   'P 1'
#
loop_
_entity.id
_entity.type
_entity.pdbx_description
1 polymer ?
#
loop_
_entity_poly.entity_id
_entity_poly.type
_entity_poly.pdbx_seq_one_letter_code
_entity_poly.pdbx_strand_id
1 'polypeptide(L)'
;MTQKQSVVIIGGGPAGLTAAWELVKDGGSEQYDVTVLEATREFGGISRTVKHDGNRMDIGGHRFFSKDDRIMDWWKDVLPLQGAPSYDDKKLHREHDMEPGGPDPEIEDKVMLKRHRVSRIYWNRHFLDYPISLSANTLKAMGFKLTMVAGFSYLKSMVHKLPETNLENFYICLLYTSDAADE
;
A
#
# COMPACT_ATOMS: atom_id res chain seq x y z
N MET A 1 -33.77 -13.29 26.78
CA MET A 1 -33.15 -12.54 25.71
C MET A 1 -32.04 -11.71 26.33
N THR A 2 -30.81 -12.00 26.08
CA THR A 2 -29.66 -11.23 26.60
C THR A 2 -29.66 -9.87 25.91
N GLN A 3 -29.60 -8.80 26.67
CA GLN A 3 -29.56 -7.44 26.13
C GLN A 3 -28.19 -7.24 25.44
N LYS A 4 -28.20 -6.86 24.17
CA LYS A 4 -26.96 -6.55 23.44
C LYS A 4 -26.27 -5.33 24.06
N GLN A 5 -24.94 -5.35 24.07
CA GLN A 5 -24.15 -4.18 24.48
C GLN A 5 -24.09 -3.18 23.32
N SER A 6 -24.46 -1.93 23.59
CA SER A 6 -24.36 -0.85 22.61
C SER A 6 -22.92 -0.33 22.53
N VAL A 7 -22.36 -0.29 21.33
CA VAL A 7 -21.02 0.23 21.05
C VAL A 7 -21.11 1.31 19.97
N VAL A 8 -20.56 2.50 20.28
CA VAL A 8 -20.51 3.61 19.34
C VAL A 8 -19.07 3.86 18.92
N ILE A 9 -18.81 3.81 17.61
CA ILE A 9 -17.50 4.05 17.00
C ILE A 9 -17.55 5.39 16.29
N ILE A 10 -16.63 6.29 16.60
CA ILE A 10 -16.54 7.61 15.98
C ILE A 10 -15.47 7.58 14.90
N GLY A 11 -15.89 7.77 13.65
CA GLY A 11 -15.07 7.76 12.44
C GLY A 11 -15.23 6.49 11.61
N GLY A 12 -15.68 6.66 10.36
CA GLY A 12 -15.90 5.60 9.37
C GLY A 12 -14.69 5.38 8.45
N GLY A 13 -13.47 5.66 8.94
CA GLY A 13 -12.22 5.33 8.25
C GLY A 13 -11.79 3.87 8.48
N PRO A 14 -10.61 3.45 7.94
CA PRO A 14 -10.15 2.07 8.06
C PRO A 14 -10.15 1.54 9.48
N ALA A 15 -9.66 2.32 10.45
CA ALA A 15 -9.61 1.91 11.85
C ALA A 15 -11.00 1.66 12.45
N GLY A 16 -11.95 2.59 12.25
CA GLY A 16 -13.31 2.45 12.78
C GLY A 16 -14.06 1.31 12.11
N LEU A 17 -13.94 1.13 10.81
CA LEU A 17 -14.57 0.03 10.09
C LEU A 17 -13.98 -1.33 10.48
N THR A 18 -12.67 -1.42 10.70
CA THR A 18 -12.02 -2.63 11.22
C THR A 18 -12.53 -2.97 12.61
N ALA A 19 -12.63 -1.98 13.52
CA ALA A 19 -13.16 -2.20 14.85
C ALA A 19 -14.63 -2.67 14.81
N ALA A 20 -15.45 -2.09 13.94
CA ALA A 20 -16.83 -2.52 13.74
C ALA A 20 -16.91 -3.95 13.23
N TRP A 21 -16.09 -4.30 12.24
CA TRP A 21 -16.01 -5.65 11.69
C TRP A 21 -15.64 -6.69 12.75
N GLU A 22 -14.58 -6.42 13.52
CA GLU A 22 -14.13 -7.31 14.58
C GLU A 22 -15.18 -7.55 15.67
N LEU A 23 -16.03 -6.54 15.96
CA LEU A 23 -17.10 -6.68 16.93
C LEU A 23 -18.30 -7.47 16.43
N VAL A 24 -18.57 -7.48 15.12
CA VAL A 24 -19.78 -8.11 14.57
C VAL A 24 -19.52 -9.47 13.91
N LYS A 25 -18.27 -9.77 13.55
CA LYS A 25 -17.92 -11.06 12.94
C LYS A 25 -18.13 -12.21 13.93
N ASP A 26 -18.17 -13.43 13.42
CA ASP A 26 -18.19 -14.70 14.18
C ASP A 26 -19.30 -14.75 15.27
N GLY A 27 -20.46 -14.17 14.97
CA GLY A 27 -21.61 -14.14 15.91
C GLY A 27 -21.57 -12.98 16.90
N GLY A 28 -20.59 -12.09 16.83
CA GLY A 28 -20.52 -10.91 17.68
C GLY A 28 -21.71 -9.96 17.53
N SER A 29 -22.39 -9.97 16.38
CA SER A 29 -23.64 -9.25 16.16
C SER A 29 -24.80 -9.72 17.08
N GLU A 30 -24.71 -10.87 17.71
CA GLU A 30 -25.68 -11.30 18.74
C GLU A 30 -25.40 -10.67 20.10
N GLN A 31 -24.16 -10.25 20.36
CA GLN A 31 -23.69 -9.68 21.61
C GLN A 31 -23.63 -8.15 21.59
N TYR A 32 -23.29 -7.59 20.43
CA TYR A 32 -23.06 -6.14 20.26
C TYR A 32 -24.04 -5.52 19.28
N ASP A 33 -24.49 -4.31 19.63
CA ASP A 33 -25.19 -3.39 18.74
C ASP A 33 -24.25 -2.26 18.39
N VAL A 34 -23.63 -2.35 17.20
CA VAL A 34 -22.52 -1.49 16.79
C VAL A 34 -23.02 -0.38 15.88
N THR A 35 -22.81 0.87 16.30
CA THR A 35 -23.11 2.06 15.51
C THR A 35 -21.82 2.79 15.14
N VAL A 36 -21.59 3.03 13.84
CA VAL A 36 -20.46 3.83 13.36
C VAL A 36 -20.96 5.21 12.96
N LEU A 37 -20.39 6.24 13.57
CA LEU A 37 -20.69 7.65 13.24
C LEU A 37 -19.59 8.20 12.34
N GLU A 38 -20.00 8.72 11.18
CA GLU A 38 -19.11 9.34 10.19
C GLU A 38 -19.55 10.79 9.94
N ALA A 39 -18.59 11.72 9.96
CA ALA A 39 -18.86 13.14 9.78
C ALA A 39 -19.20 13.51 8.33
N THR A 40 -18.72 12.72 7.38
CA THR A 40 -18.92 12.93 5.95
C THR A 40 -20.04 12.03 5.42
N ARG A 41 -20.39 12.19 4.15
CA ARG A 41 -21.40 11.35 3.49
C ARG A 41 -20.84 10.01 2.99
N GLU A 42 -19.55 9.81 3.09
CA GLU A 42 -18.85 8.64 2.54
C GLU A 42 -17.94 8.02 3.59
N PHE A 43 -17.97 6.69 3.66
CA PHE A 43 -17.04 5.92 4.47
C PHE A 43 -15.68 5.78 3.79
N GLY A 44 -14.69 5.34 4.56
CA GLY A 44 -13.35 5.04 4.06
C GLY A 44 -12.26 6.00 4.50
N GLY A 45 -12.59 7.19 4.98
CA GLY A 45 -11.59 8.16 5.47
C GLY A 45 -10.51 8.46 4.42
N ILE A 46 -9.24 8.23 4.78
CA ILE A 46 -8.10 8.41 3.84
C ILE A 46 -8.04 7.35 2.73
N SER A 47 -8.79 6.26 2.87
CA SER A 47 -8.87 5.17 1.87
C SER A 47 -10.15 5.24 1.04
N ARG A 48 -10.91 6.33 1.12
CA ARG A 48 -12.16 6.45 0.37
C ARG A 48 -11.91 6.62 -1.11
N THR A 49 -12.85 6.10 -1.91
CA THR A 49 -12.91 6.28 -3.34
C THR A 49 -13.89 7.42 -3.68
N VAL A 50 -13.43 8.47 -4.31
CA VAL A 50 -14.29 9.53 -4.85
C VAL A 50 -14.78 9.18 -6.26
N LYS A 51 -16.00 9.60 -6.56
CA LYS A 51 -16.60 9.45 -7.89
C LYS A 51 -16.72 10.83 -8.52
N HIS A 52 -16.23 10.98 -9.73
CA HIS A 52 -16.34 12.20 -10.51
C HIS A 52 -16.55 11.85 -12.00
N ASP A 53 -17.61 12.36 -12.60
CA ASP A 53 -17.98 12.14 -14.02
C ASP A 53 -17.92 10.66 -14.45
N GLY A 54 -18.48 9.77 -13.61
CA GLY A 54 -18.50 8.32 -13.87
C GLY A 54 -17.18 7.60 -13.59
N ASN A 55 -16.11 8.33 -13.31
CA ASN A 55 -14.81 7.76 -12.95
C ASN A 55 -14.70 7.58 -11.44
N ARG A 56 -13.98 6.55 -11.02
CA ARG A 56 -13.65 6.27 -9.62
C ARG A 56 -12.18 6.54 -9.40
N MET A 57 -11.89 7.30 -8.36
CA MET A 57 -10.52 7.66 -8.02
C MET A 57 -10.37 7.64 -6.50
N ASP A 58 -9.42 6.94 -6.06
CA ASP A 58 -9.15 6.81 -4.66
C ASP A 58 -8.22 7.96 -4.20
N ILE A 59 -8.40 8.48 -2.98
CA ILE A 59 -7.68 9.66 -2.47
C ILE A 59 -6.27 9.30 -2.04
N GLY A 60 -6.07 8.10 -1.53
CA GLY A 60 -4.81 7.62 -1.00
C GLY A 60 -4.15 6.56 -1.86
N GLY A 61 -3.06 5.99 -1.38
CA GLY A 61 -2.44 4.84 -2.02
C GLY A 61 -3.29 3.58 -1.81
N HIS A 62 -3.63 2.91 -2.92
CA HIS A 62 -4.56 1.78 -2.93
C HIS A 62 -3.95 0.44 -2.85
N ARG A 63 -2.70 0.36 -2.52
CA ARG A 63 -2.07 -0.92 -2.38
C ARG A 63 -2.10 -1.36 -0.95
N PHE A 64 -2.81 -2.44 -0.68
CA PHE A 64 -2.62 -3.17 0.56
C PHE A 64 -1.40 -4.08 0.43
N PHE A 65 -0.53 -4.00 1.41
CA PHE A 65 0.63 -4.87 1.55
C PHE A 65 1.01 -4.94 3.03
N SER A 66 1.24 -6.15 3.51
CA SER A 66 1.78 -6.39 4.85
C SER A 66 2.79 -7.54 4.80
N LYS A 67 3.82 -7.48 5.64
CA LYS A 67 4.72 -8.60 5.90
C LYS A 67 4.17 -9.54 7.00
N ASP A 68 3.10 -9.14 7.69
CA ASP A 68 2.46 -9.92 8.76
C ASP A 68 1.36 -10.79 8.15
N ASP A 69 1.54 -12.11 8.21
CA ASP A 69 0.61 -13.09 7.66
C ASP A 69 -0.78 -13.01 8.30
N ARG A 70 -0.88 -12.68 9.59
CA ARG A 70 -2.17 -12.51 10.29
C ARG A 70 -3.00 -11.39 9.65
N ILE A 71 -2.35 -10.30 9.25
CA ILE A 71 -3.02 -9.19 8.59
C ILE A 71 -3.41 -9.58 7.17
N MET A 72 -2.57 -10.34 6.47
CA MET A 72 -2.88 -10.84 5.14
C MET A 72 -4.07 -11.80 5.17
N ASP A 73 -4.11 -12.71 6.14
CA ASP A 73 -5.20 -13.68 6.30
C ASP A 73 -6.51 -12.97 6.71
N TRP A 74 -6.43 -11.98 7.61
CA TRP A 74 -7.57 -11.15 7.95
C TRP A 74 -8.20 -10.45 6.73
N TRP A 75 -7.37 -9.95 5.82
CA TRP A 75 -7.87 -9.34 4.58
C TRP A 75 -8.53 -10.36 3.65
N LYS A 76 -8.02 -11.58 3.58
CA LYS A 76 -8.63 -12.67 2.79
C LYS A 76 -10.02 -13.05 3.34
N ASP A 77 -10.21 -12.98 4.66
CA ASP A 77 -11.51 -13.21 5.29
C ASP A 77 -12.52 -12.11 4.93
N VAL A 78 -12.06 -10.86 4.84
CA VAL A 78 -12.92 -9.73 4.46
C VAL A 78 -13.19 -9.71 2.95
N LEU A 79 -12.16 -9.97 2.14
CA LEU A 79 -12.21 -9.91 0.68
C LEU A 79 -11.28 -10.96 0.06
N PRO A 80 -11.84 -12.03 -0.52
CA PRO A 80 -11.04 -13.13 -1.07
C PRO A 80 -10.19 -12.66 -2.25
N LEU A 81 -9.04 -13.32 -2.45
CA LEU A 81 -8.17 -13.08 -3.60
C LEU A 81 -8.77 -13.67 -4.88
N GLN A 82 -8.47 -13.03 -6.03
CA GLN A 82 -8.93 -13.52 -7.34
C GLN A 82 -8.43 -14.93 -7.65
N GLY A 83 -9.34 -15.77 -8.13
CA GLY A 83 -9.06 -17.13 -8.58
C GLY A 83 -8.98 -17.27 -10.10
N ALA A 84 -9.32 -16.19 -10.83
CA ALA A 84 -9.27 -16.13 -12.29
C ALA A 84 -8.68 -14.80 -12.76
N PRO A 85 -8.09 -14.74 -13.97
CA PRO A 85 -7.54 -13.51 -14.51
C PRO A 85 -8.65 -12.52 -14.87
N SER A 86 -8.50 -11.26 -14.42
CA SER A 86 -9.41 -10.17 -14.77
C SER A 86 -9.33 -9.80 -16.26
N TYR A 87 -10.28 -9.00 -16.74
CA TYR A 87 -10.26 -8.45 -18.11
C TYR A 87 -8.93 -7.76 -18.42
N ASP A 88 -8.42 -6.94 -17.50
CA ASP A 88 -7.16 -6.25 -17.69
C ASP A 88 -5.96 -7.20 -17.73
N ASP A 89 -5.98 -8.27 -16.94
CA ASP A 89 -4.91 -9.28 -16.94
C ASP A 89 -4.86 -9.97 -18.30
N LYS A 90 -6.01 -10.35 -18.84
CA LYS A 90 -6.15 -10.95 -20.18
C LYS A 90 -5.69 -9.98 -21.27
N LYS A 91 -6.16 -8.73 -21.22
CA LYS A 91 -5.88 -7.69 -22.24
C LYS A 91 -4.42 -7.25 -22.25
N LEU A 92 -3.79 -7.18 -21.08
CA LEU A 92 -2.41 -6.70 -20.92
C LEU A 92 -1.40 -7.84 -20.77
N HIS A 93 -1.83 -9.09 -20.99
CA HIS A 93 -1.01 -10.30 -20.87
C HIS A 93 -0.22 -10.36 -19.56
N ARG A 94 -0.93 -10.09 -18.44
CA ARG A 94 -0.34 -10.15 -17.10
C ARG A 94 -0.56 -11.54 -16.52
N GLU A 95 0.51 -12.12 -16.04
CA GLU A 95 0.48 -13.40 -15.34
C GLU A 95 0.66 -13.17 -13.84
N HIS A 96 -0.20 -13.79 -13.04
CA HIS A 96 -0.10 -13.83 -11.59
C HIS A 96 -0.49 -15.22 -11.10
N ASP A 97 0.00 -15.57 -9.92
CA ASP A 97 -0.52 -16.73 -9.21
C ASP A 97 -1.96 -16.46 -8.78
N MET A 98 -2.86 -17.28 -9.24
CA MET A 98 -4.28 -17.24 -8.87
C MET A 98 -4.52 -18.00 -7.57
N GLU A 99 -5.49 -17.54 -6.78
CA GLU A 99 -5.87 -18.24 -5.56
C GLU A 99 -6.75 -19.44 -5.90
N PRO A 100 -6.36 -20.69 -5.52
CA PRO A 100 -7.18 -21.86 -5.78
C PRO A 100 -8.55 -21.74 -5.09
N GLY A 101 -9.63 -21.81 -5.88
CA GLY A 101 -10.99 -21.66 -5.36
C GLY A 101 -11.43 -20.22 -5.12
N GLY A 102 -10.59 -19.23 -5.45
CA GLY A 102 -10.96 -17.82 -5.40
C GLY A 102 -12.00 -17.44 -6.45
N PRO A 103 -12.73 -16.32 -6.25
CA PRO A 103 -13.78 -15.87 -7.17
C PRO A 103 -13.20 -15.35 -8.50
N ASP A 104 -14.01 -15.42 -9.55
CA ASP A 104 -13.72 -14.78 -10.83
C ASP A 104 -14.10 -13.29 -10.74
N PRO A 105 -13.15 -12.36 -10.92
CA PRO A 105 -13.40 -10.92 -10.82
C PRO A 105 -14.32 -10.36 -11.92
N GLU A 106 -14.61 -11.12 -12.98
CA GLU A 106 -15.57 -10.72 -14.02
C GLU A 106 -17.00 -11.10 -13.65
N ILE A 107 -17.17 -11.93 -12.61
CA ILE A 107 -18.48 -12.42 -12.15
C ILE A 107 -18.80 -11.88 -10.76
N GLU A 108 -17.80 -11.78 -9.88
CA GLU A 108 -17.96 -11.43 -8.47
C GLU A 108 -17.26 -10.10 -8.17
N ASP A 109 -18.02 -9.12 -7.68
CA ASP A 109 -17.47 -7.80 -7.32
C ASP A 109 -16.67 -7.81 -6.01
N LYS A 110 -16.97 -8.77 -5.11
CA LYS A 110 -16.28 -8.89 -3.82
C LYS A 110 -15.02 -9.72 -3.95
N VAL A 111 -14.02 -9.15 -4.60
CA VAL A 111 -12.75 -9.81 -4.87
C VAL A 111 -11.58 -8.83 -4.76
N MET A 112 -10.50 -9.27 -4.17
CA MET A 112 -9.24 -8.53 -4.12
C MET A 112 -8.36 -8.91 -5.30
N LEU A 113 -8.01 -7.92 -6.13
CA LEU A 113 -7.23 -8.13 -7.34
C LEU A 113 -5.73 -8.05 -7.01
N LYS A 114 -4.97 -9.01 -7.51
CA LYS A 114 -3.50 -8.93 -7.53
C LYS A 114 -3.07 -7.98 -8.65
N ARG A 115 -2.26 -6.98 -8.31
CA ARG A 115 -1.76 -6.01 -9.29
C ARG A 115 -0.25 -5.83 -9.16
N HIS A 116 0.47 -5.95 -10.26
CA HIS A 116 1.88 -5.58 -10.30
C HIS A 116 2.01 -4.06 -10.25
N ARG A 117 2.75 -3.60 -9.26
CA ARG A 117 3.09 -2.19 -9.17
C ARG A 117 4.35 -1.91 -9.96
N VAL A 118 4.25 -1.01 -10.92
CA VAL A 118 5.41 -0.40 -11.57
C VAL A 118 5.56 1.01 -10.99
N SER A 119 6.48 1.17 -10.05
CA SER A 119 6.82 2.50 -9.51
C SER A 119 8.00 3.05 -10.28
N ARG A 120 7.89 4.31 -10.68
CA ARG A 120 8.95 5.03 -11.38
C ARG A 120 9.10 6.42 -10.80
N ILE A 121 10.34 6.92 -10.78
CA ILE A 121 10.63 8.31 -10.45
C ILE A 121 10.82 9.05 -11.77
N TYR A 122 10.05 10.12 -11.99
CA TYR A 122 10.30 11.01 -13.12
C TYR A 122 11.25 12.12 -12.68
N TRP A 123 12.44 12.11 -13.23
CA TRP A 123 13.47 13.10 -12.92
C TRP A 123 14.26 13.47 -14.18
N ASN A 124 14.52 14.76 -14.35
CA ASN A 124 15.30 15.32 -15.47
C ASN A 124 14.88 14.75 -16.84
N ARG A 125 13.57 14.65 -17.09
CA ARG A 125 12.95 14.08 -18.32
C ARG A 125 13.21 12.59 -18.57
N HIS A 126 13.64 11.86 -17.54
CA HIS A 126 13.84 10.42 -17.60
C HIS A 126 12.99 9.72 -16.54
N PHE A 127 12.52 8.53 -16.84
CA PHE A 127 11.92 7.63 -15.87
C PHE A 127 13.00 6.74 -15.28
N LEU A 128 13.16 6.83 -13.97
CA LEU A 128 14.04 5.97 -13.19
C LEU A 128 13.21 4.90 -12.49
N ASP A 129 13.78 3.73 -12.32
CA ASP A 129 13.13 2.65 -11.58
C ASP A 129 13.11 2.97 -10.07
N TYR A 130 12.09 2.47 -9.37
CA TYR A 130 11.99 2.59 -7.92
C TYR A 130 11.99 1.18 -7.29
N PRO A 131 12.85 0.93 -6.31
CA PRO A 131 13.89 1.81 -5.74
C PRO A 131 15.00 2.13 -6.75
N ILE A 132 15.67 3.27 -6.54
CA ILE A 132 16.75 3.70 -7.43
C ILE A 132 17.92 2.71 -7.29
N SER A 133 18.30 2.10 -8.40
CA SER A 133 19.46 1.20 -8.49
C SER A 133 20.57 1.81 -9.37
N LEU A 134 21.81 1.38 -9.14
CA LEU A 134 22.94 1.72 -10.02
C LEU A 134 22.82 0.95 -11.35
N SER A 135 21.86 1.36 -12.18
CA SER A 135 21.64 0.82 -13.50
C SER A 135 22.21 1.72 -14.59
N ALA A 136 22.46 1.18 -15.77
CA ALA A 136 22.89 1.97 -16.93
C ALA A 136 21.89 3.10 -17.26
N ASN A 137 20.60 2.87 -17.04
CA ASN A 137 19.54 3.87 -17.22
C ASN A 137 19.69 5.02 -16.22
N THR A 138 19.94 4.73 -14.94
CA THR A 138 20.18 5.72 -13.91
C THR A 138 21.41 6.57 -14.20
N LEU A 139 22.51 5.94 -14.57
CA LEU A 139 23.75 6.64 -14.91
C LEU A 139 23.58 7.52 -16.15
N LYS A 140 22.86 7.05 -17.16
CA LYS A 140 22.53 7.84 -18.35
C LYS A 140 21.65 9.04 -18.03
N ALA A 141 20.64 8.86 -17.16
CA ALA A 141 19.75 9.95 -16.75
C ALA A 141 20.48 11.01 -15.91
N MET A 142 21.37 10.59 -15.02
CA MET A 142 22.19 11.49 -14.20
C MET A 142 23.26 12.22 -15.03
N GLY A 143 23.76 11.59 -16.07
CA GLY A 143 24.88 12.08 -16.84
C GLY A 143 26.21 12.02 -16.08
N PHE A 144 27.32 12.16 -16.81
CA PHE A 144 28.65 11.97 -16.26
C PHE A 144 28.98 12.88 -15.06
N LYS A 145 28.68 14.18 -15.19
CA LYS A 145 29.01 15.17 -14.14
C LYS A 145 28.32 14.86 -12.81
N LEU A 146 27.02 14.61 -12.84
CA LEU A 146 26.26 14.34 -11.60
C LEU A 146 26.61 12.99 -11.02
N THR A 147 26.86 11.98 -11.85
CA THR A 147 27.33 10.66 -11.41
C THR A 147 28.65 10.76 -10.66
N MET A 148 29.61 11.55 -11.16
CA MET A 148 30.89 11.77 -10.49
C MET A 148 30.72 12.51 -9.16
N VAL A 149 29.90 13.57 -9.14
CA VAL A 149 29.62 14.32 -7.88
C VAL A 149 28.96 13.40 -6.85
N ALA A 150 27.97 12.61 -7.24
CA ALA A 150 27.29 11.68 -6.36
C ALA A 150 28.26 10.58 -5.85
N GLY A 151 29.11 10.03 -6.72
CA GLY A 151 30.12 9.05 -6.33
C GLY A 151 31.15 9.60 -5.33
N PHE A 152 31.66 10.80 -5.55
CA PHE A 152 32.57 11.45 -4.60
C PHE A 152 31.88 11.81 -3.28
N SER A 153 30.66 12.28 -3.32
CA SER A 153 29.87 12.55 -2.12
C SER A 153 29.63 11.28 -1.31
N TYR A 154 29.29 10.18 -1.97
CA TYR A 154 29.14 8.87 -1.34
C TYR A 154 30.43 8.40 -0.67
N LEU A 155 31.56 8.41 -1.37
CA LEU A 155 32.86 8.03 -0.80
C LEU A 155 33.26 8.92 0.38
N LYS A 156 33.00 10.24 0.30
CA LYS A 156 33.25 11.17 1.40
C LYS A 156 32.45 10.82 2.64
N SER A 157 31.19 10.46 2.49
CA SER A 157 30.32 10.14 3.64
C SER A 157 30.61 8.76 4.24
N MET A 158 31.17 7.82 3.47
CA MET A 158 31.69 6.57 4.05
C MET A 158 32.86 6.80 5.02
N VAL A 159 33.67 7.82 4.75
CA VAL A 159 34.83 8.16 5.59
C VAL A 159 34.46 9.14 6.73
N HIS A 160 33.59 10.09 6.43
CA HIS A 160 33.11 11.11 7.38
C HIS A 160 31.63 10.88 7.72
N LYS A 161 31.38 10.10 8.78
CA LYS A 161 30.02 9.95 9.33
C LYS A 161 29.65 11.20 10.11
N LEU A 162 28.50 11.80 9.79
CA LEU A 162 27.94 12.90 10.56
C LEU A 162 27.30 12.35 11.85
N PRO A 163 27.37 13.09 12.99
CA PRO A 163 26.64 12.68 14.18
C PRO A 163 25.13 12.79 13.93
N GLU A 164 24.37 11.78 14.36
CA GLU A 164 22.91 11.70 14.19
C GLU A 164 22.17 12.63 15.17
N THR A 165 22.47 13.91 15.12
CA THR A 165 21.93 14.92 16.04
C THR A 165 20.63 15.56 15.53
N ASN A 166 20.32 15.40 14.26
CA ASN A 166 19.11 15.91 13.61
C ASN A 166 18.61 14.96 12.51
N LEU A 167 17.40 15.19 12.05
CA LEU A 167 16.74 14.34 11.06
C LEU A 167 17.49 14.30 9.71
N GLU A 168 18.10 15.39 9.31
CA GLU A 168 18.90 15.46 8.08
C GLU A 168 20.11 14.54 8.17
N ASN A 169 20.88 14.65 9.25
CA ASN A 169 22.05 13.79 9.50
C ASN A 169 21.65 12.31 9.60
N PHE A 170 20.51 12.02 10.24
CA PHE A 170 19.96 10.67 10.32
C PHE A 170 19.68 10.09 8.94
N TYR A 171 18.97 10.82 8.05
CA TYR A 171 18.72 10.37 6.69
C TYR A 171 19.99 10.24 5.86
N ILE A 172 20.95 11.13 6.02
CA ILE A 172 22.24 11.02 5.34
C ILE A 172 22.97 9.75 5.79
N CYS A 173 22.96 9.43 7.09
CA CYS A 173 23.55 8.18 7.63
C CYS A 173 22.81 6.93 7.12
N LEU A 174 21.48 6.93 7.11
CA LEU A 174 20.65 5.82 6.65
C LEU A 174 20.83 5.50 5.16
N LEU A 175 20.98 6.51 4.33
CA LEU A 175 21.22 6.33 2.89
C LEU A 175 22.58 5.70 2.59
N TYR A 176 23.48 5.67 3.55
CA TYR A 176 24.84 5.13 3.42
C TYR A 176 25.04 3.81 4.14
N THR A 177 24.07 3.31 4.91
CA THR A 177 24.09 1.96 5.46
C THR A 177 23.29 1.05 4.56
N SER A 178 23.93 0.05 3.98
CA SER A 178 23.35 -0.93 3.07
C SER A 178 22.24 -1.79 3.69
N ASP A 179 22.02 -1.69 4.99
CA ASP A 179 21.03 -2.48 5.73
C ASP A 179 19.60 -1.92 5.65
N ALA A 180 19.40 -0.71 5.12
CA ALA A 180 18.07 -0.13 4.97
C ALA A 180 17.28 -0.68 3.76
N ALA A 181 17.86 -1.57 2.97
CA ALA A 181 17.22 -2.16 1.79
C ALA A 181 16.63 -3.55 2.05
N ASP A 182 16.94 -4.18 3.21
CA ASP A 182 16.56 -5.56 3.52
C ASP A 182 15.54 -5.71 4.67
N GLU A 183 15.00 -4.60 5.21
CA GLU A 183 13.90 -4.61 6.19
C GLU A 183 12.56 -4.19 5.59
#